data_8fd4e2dfcf3849bb8fe0561a0ae25a94
#
_entry.id   8fd4e2dfcf3849bb8fe0561a0ae25a94
#
_cell.length_a   1.000
_cell.length_b   1.000
_cell.length_c   1.000
_cell.angle_alpha   90.00
_cell.angle_beta   90.00
_cell.angle_gamma   90.00
#
_symmetry.space_group_name_H-M   'P 1'
#
loop_
_entity.id
_entity.type
_entity.pdbx_description
1 polymer ?
#
loop_
_entity_poly.entity_id
_entity_poly.type
_entity_poly.pdbx_seq_one_letter_code
_entity_poly.pdbx_strand_id
1 'polypeptide(L)'
;IYFGQEFGELGMDTEGFSGRDGRTTIFDYWSVDTIRRWRNGGKFDGKMLTEEQKQLYAVYRKVLTLCNEEQAIAQGAFFDLMYANENGWRFNEHKQYTFLRKHEKELLFIIVNFDNQPVDIAINVPSHAFDFLQIPQMDVYEATDILTGKKENICLLPYKATEVSLSRHSG
;
A
#
# COMPACT_ATOMS: atom_id res chain seq x y z
N ILE A 1 -11.66 4.51 -1.82
CA ILE A 1 -11.81 3.51 -2.90
C ILE A 1 -13.00 3.96 -3.75
N TYR A 2 -12.80 4.01 -5.05
CA TYR A 2 -13.88 4.30 -5.99
C TYR A 2 -14.66 3.01 -6.31
N PHE A 3 -15.90 3.16 -6.76
CA PHE A 3 -16.82 2.05 -7.04
C PHE A 3 -16.25 1.04 -8.04
N GLY A 4 -16.12 -0.22 -7.64
CA GLY A 4 -15.59 -1.32 -8.44
C GLY A 4 -14.06 -1.38 -8.56
N GLN A 5 -13.34 -0.42 -7.99
CA GLN A 5 -11.87 -0.37 -8.06
C GLN A 5 -11.24 -1.63 -7.46
N GLU A 6 -11.80 -2.17 -6.39
CA GLU A 6 -11.37 -3.39 -5.72
C GLU A 6 -11.51 -4.65 -6.57
N PHE A 7 -12.28 -4.58 -7.64
CA PHE A 7 -12.46 -5.66 -8.62
C PHE A 7 -11.79 -5.38 -9.95
N GLY A 8 -11.04 -4.28 -10.05
CA GLY A 8 -10.37 -3.88 -11.29
C GLY A 8 -11.33 -3.35 -12.35
N GLU A 9 -12.45 -2.71 -11.94
CA GLU A 9 -13.34 -2.07 -12.90
C GLU A 9 -12.60 -0.94 -13.61
N LEU A 10 -12.71 -0.92 -14.93
CA LEU A 10 -12.10 0.09 -15.77
C LEU A 10 -13.03 1.31 -15.89
N GLY A 11 -12.45 2.50 -15.93
CA GLY A 11 -13.18 3.69 -16.38
C GLY A 11 -13.46 3.54 -17.88
N MET A 12 -14.72 3.34 -18.24
CA MET A 12 -15.13 3.14 -19.64
C MET A 12 -15.55 4.46 -20.27
N ASP A 13 -15.15 4.70 -21.52
CA ASP A 13 -15.48 5.93 -22.26
C ASP A 13 -16.97 6.09 -22.56
N THR A 14 -17.75 5.01 -22.46
CA THR A 14 -19.15 4.96 -22.87
C THR A 14 -20.09 4.43 -21.81
N GLU A 15 -19.67 4.44 -20.54
CA GLU A 15 -20.44 3.86 -19.45
C GLU A 15 -21.33 4.91 -18.75
N GLY A 16 -22.54 4.51 -18.40
CA GLY A 16 -23.49 5.32 -17.65
C GLY A 16 -24.00 6.57 -18.37
N PHE A 17 -24.42 7.54 -17.60
CA PHE A 17 -24.99 8.81 -18.10
C PHE A 17 -23.96 9.79 -18.64
N SER A 18 -22.70 9.62 -18.23
CA SER A 18 -21.64 10.57 -18.56
C SER A 18 -21.11 10.43 -19.99
N GLY A 19 -21.48 9.36 -20.68
CA GLY A 19 -20.99 9.09 -22.02
C GLY A 19 -19.49 8.78 -22.03
N ARG A 20 -18.73 9.48 -22.86
CA ARG A 20 -17.28 9.26 -23.02
C ARG A 20 -16.45 10.14 -22.08
N ASP A 21 -16.46 9.86 -20.80
CA ASP A 21 -15.71 10.63 -19.82
C ASP A 21 -14.69 9.82 -19.02
N GLY A 22 -14.52 8.55 -19.34
CA GLY A 22 -13.54 7.66 -18.69
C GLY A 22 -13.87 7.30 -17.26
N ARG A 23 -15.12 7.50 -16.81
CA ARG A 23 -15.53 7.17 -15.44
C ARG A 23 -16.50 5.99 -15.41
N THR A 24 -16.35 5.13 -14.39
CA THR A 24 -17.32 4.08 -14.10
C THR A 24 -18.57 4.69 -13.46
N THR A 25 -19.75 4.34 -13.98
CA THR A 25 -21.02 4.76 -13.38
C THR A 25 -21.28 4.07 -12.05
N ILE A 26 -21.73 4.85 -11.06
CA ILE A 26 -22.24 4.32 -9.78
C ILE A 26 -23.77 4.19 -9.80
N PHE A 27 -24.43 4.71 -10.83
CA PHE A 27 -25.90 4.72 -10.93
C PHE A 27 -26.42 3.45 -11.57
N ASP A 28 -25.72 2.96 -12.59
CA ASP A 28 -26.09 1.77 -13.35
C ASP A 28 -25.28 0.55 -12.94
N TYR A 29 -25.05 0.39 -11.63
CA TYR A 29 -24.21 -0.69 -11.06
C TYR A 29 -24.59 -2.09 -11.57
N TRP A 30 -25.82 -2.31 -11.99
CA TRP A 30 -26.28 -3.56 -12.56
C TRP A 30 -25.76 -3.83 -13.98
N SER A 31 -25.26 -2.83 -14.68
CA SER A 31 -24.61 -2.97 -15.99
C SER A 31 -23.11 -3.20 -15.89
N VAL A 32 -22.49 -2.86 -14.73
CA VAL A 32 -21.06 -3.00 -14.49
C VAL A 32 -20.69 -4.49 -14.37
N ASP A 33 -19.89 -5.00 -15.28
CA ASP A 33 -19.63 -6.43 -15.42
C ASP A 33 -18.89 -7.02 -14.21
N THR A 34 -17.91 -6.33 -13.66
CA THR A 34 -17.16 -6.79 -12.47
C THR A 34 -18.06 -6.92 -11.24
N ILE A 35 -18.96 -5.96 -11.03
CA ILE A 35 -19.93 -5.98 -9.93
C ILE A 35 -20.93 -7.13 -10.13
N ARG A 36 -21.39 -7.35 -11.35
CA ARG A 36 -22.29 -8.48 -11.67
C ARG A 36 -21.63 -9.83 -11.39
N ARG A 37 -20.34 -9.98 -11.73
CA ARG A 37 -19.54 -11.17 -11.45
C ARG A 37 -19.35 -11.37 -9.95
N TRP A 38 -19.01 -10.32 -9.21
CA TRP A 38 -18.90 -10.38 -7.76
C TRP A 38 -20.21 -10.75 -7.09
N ARG A 39 -21.32 -10.13 -7.54
CA ARG A 39 -22.67 -10.39 -7.01
C ARG A 39 -23.14 -11.83 -7.28
N ASN A 40 -22.74 -12.43 -8.38
CA ASN A 40 -23.06 -13.81 -8.76
C ASN A 40 -24.53 -14.20 -8.54
N GLY A 41 -25.46 -13.45 -9.17
CA GLY A 41 -26.89 -13.70 -9.06
C GLY A 41 -27.49 -13.49 -7.66
N GLY A 42 -26.82 -12.73 -6.79
CA GLY A 42 -27.26 -12.44 -5.42
C GLY A 42 -26.60 -13.31 -4.35
N LYS A 43 -25.63 -14.14 -4.71
CA LYS A 43 -24.86 -14.95 -3.74
C LYS A 43 -23.75 -14.17 -3.06
N PHE A 44 -23.26 -13.08 -3.66
CA PHE A 44 -22.20 -12.20 -3.15
C PHE A 44 -20.91 -12.93 -2.77
N ASP A 45 -20.56 -13.98 -3.49
CA ASP A 45 -19.44 -14.87 -3.19
C ASP A 45 -18.22 -14.68 -4.11
N GLY A 46 -18.32 -13.79 -5.09
CA GLY A 46 -17.23 -13.46 -6.03
C GLY A 46 -16.80 -14.61 -6.93
N LYS A 47 -17.54 -15.73 -6.99
CA LYS A 47 -17.12 -16.92 -7.74
C LYS A 47 -16.98 -16.70 -9.24
N MET A 48 -17.66 -15.70 -9.79
CA MET A 48 -17.61 -15.35 -11.21
C MET A 48 -16.50 -14.37 -11.54
N LEU A 49 -15.75 -13.86 -10.56
CA LEU A 49 -14.57 -13.03 -10.79
C LEU A 49 -13.46 -13.86 -11.45
N THR A 50 -12.64 -13.19 -12.31
CA THR A 50 -11.42 -13.82 -12.84
C THR A 50 -10.40 -14.00 -11.72
N GLU A 51 -9.33 -14.78 -11.97
CA GLU A 51 -8.28 -14.97 -10.96
C GLU A 51 -7.54 -13.66 -10.65
N GLU A 52 -7.30 -12.81 -11.65
CA GLU A 52 -6.69 -11.48 -11.46
C GLU A 52 -7.58 -10.59 -10.61
N GLN A 53 -8.89 -10.61 -10.85
CA GLN A 53 -9.86 -9.84 -10.06
C GLN A 53 -9.92 -10.32 -8.60
N LYS A 54 -9.86 -11.63 -8.38
CA LYS A 54 -9.80 -12.21 -7.03
C LYS A 54 -8.51 -11.83 -6.30
N GLN A 55 -7.37 -11.85 -7.00
CA GLN A 55 -6.08 -11.44 -6.45
C GLN A 55 -6.11 -9.96 -6.06
N LEU A 56 -6.58 -9.08 -6.94
CA LEU A 56 -6.72 -7.66 -6.65
C LEU A 56 -7.64 -7.43 -5.44
N TYR A 57 -8.80 -8.06 -5.41
CA TYR A 57 -9.74 -7.99 -4.29
C TYR A 57 -9.10 -8.45 -2.97
N ALA A 58 -8.30 -9.52 -3.02
CA ALA A 58 -7.59 -10.00 -1.84
C ALA A 58 -6.58 -8.98 -1.30
N VAL A 59 -5.86 -8.26 -2.19
CA VAL A 59 -4.96 -7.16 -1.80
C VAL A 59 -5.74 -6.02 -1.14
N TYR A 60 -6.81 -5.54 -1.78
CA TYR A 60 -7.66 -4.49 -1.20
C TYR A 60 -8.20 -4.88 0.17
N ARG A 61 -8.75 -6.09 0.28
CA ARG A 61 -9.27 -6.61 1.55
C ARG A 61 -8.19 -6.62 2.63
N LYS A 62 -6.98 -7.13 2.30
CA LYS A 62 -5.88 -7.19 3.25
C LYS A 62 -5.45 -5.81 3.72
N VAL A 63 -5.18 -4.88 2.80
CA VAL A 63 -4.76 -3.51 3.14
C VAL A 63 -5.82 -2.80 3.97
N LEU A 64 -7.10 -2.90 3.61
CA LEU A 64 -8.18 -2.27 4.37
C LEU A 64 -8.36 -2.90 5.77
N THR A 65 -8.15 -4.21 5.89
CA THR A 65 -8.16 -4.88 7.19
C THR A 65 -7.03 -4.35 8.07
N LEU A 66 -5.81 -4.25 7.54
CA LEU A 66 -4.67 -3.65 8.25
C LEU A 66 -4.95 -2.20 8.69
N CYS A 67 -5.55 -1.39 7.83
CA CYS A 67 -5.93 -0.01 8.19
C CYS A 67 -6.89 0.08 9.39
N ASN A 68 -7.68 -0.97 9.64
CA ASN A 68 -8.60 -1.03 10.76
C ASN A 68 -7.99 -1.69 12.01
N GLU A 69 -7.07 -2.63 11.84
CA GLU A 69 -6.52 -3.44 12.92
C GLU A 69 -5.26 -2.84 13.53
N GLU A 70 -4.36 -2.24 12.70
CA GLU A 70 -3.10 -1.69 13.15
C GLU A 70 -3.28 -0.31 13.80
N GLN A 71 -3.01 -0.22 15.11
CA GLN A 71 -3.19 1.02 15.87
C GLN A 71 -2.25 2.12 15.37
N ALA A 72 -1.05 1.79 14.93
CA ALA A 72 -0.13 2.75 14.34
C ALA A 72 -0.69 3.40 13.07
N ILE A 73 -1.51 2.70 12.28
CA ILE A 73 -2.21 3.28 11.13
C ILE A 73 -3.38 4.15 11.59
N ALA A 74 -4.22 3.63 12.49
CA ALA A 74 -5.46 4.29 12.88
C ALA A 74 -5.22 5.54 13.75
N GLN A 75 -4.26 5.49 14.69
CA GLN A 75 -4.06 6.51 15.72
C GLN A 75 -2.62 6.99 15.86
N GLY A 76 -1.67 6.34 15.20
CA GLY A 76 -0.25 6.60 15.38
C GLY A 76 0.21 7.95 14.82
N ALA A 77 1.30 8.47 15.39
CA ALA A 77 2.01 9.62 14.84
C ALA A 77 2.58 9.27 13.46
N PHE A 78 2.51 10.21 12.54
CA PHE A 78 3.00 10.09 11.17
C PHE A 78 4.31 10.86 11.02
N PHE A 79 5.27 10.27 10.33
CA PHE A 79 6.51 10.94 9.95
C PHE A 79 6.85 10.66 8.48
N ASP A 80 6.79 11.69 7.66
CA ASP A 80 7.15 11.62 6.25
C ASP A 80 8.67 11.45 6.08
N LEU A 81 9.10 10.50 5.24
CA LEU A 81 10.51 10.29 4.92
C LEU A 81 10.88 10.74 3.52
N MET A 82 9.92 11.20 2.70
CA MET A 82 10.18 11.56 1.31
C MET A 82 11.23 12.67 1.19
N TYR A 83 11.10 13.75 1.97
CA TYR A 83 12.04 14.89 1.93
C TYR A 83 13.48 14.49 2.32
N ALA A 84 13.66 13.46 3.16
CA ALA A 84 14.99 12.98 3.58
C ALA A 84 15.63 12.04 2.55
N ASN A 85 14.87 11.65 1.52
CA ASN A 85 15.28 10.71 0.48
C ASN A 85 15.18 11.31 -0.93
N GLU A 86 14.78 12.59 -1.06
CA GLU A 86 14.79 13.32 -2.32
C GLU A 86 16.21 13.36 -2.91
N ASN A 87 16.36 12.95 -4.16
CA ASN A 87 17.66 12.75 -4.82
C ASN A 87 18.59 11.77 -4.07
N GLY A 88 18.02 10.86 -3.26
CA GLY A 88 18.77 9.91 -2.47
C GLY A 88 19.46 8.83 -3.31
N TRP A 89 20.55 8.27 -2.76
CA TRP A 89 21.21 7.15 -3.37
C TRP A 89 20.29 5.90 -3.33
N ARG A 90 20.03 5.30 -4.52
CA ARG A 90 19.14 4.13 -4.65
C ARG A 90 17.71 4.38 -4.17
N PHE A 91 17.21 5.61 -4.30
CA PHE A 91 15.81 5.94 -4.04
C PHE A 91 15.30 6.87 -5.15
N ASN A 92 14.17 6.57 -5.72
CA ASN A 92 13.53 7.39 -6.76
C ASN A 92 12.19 7.89 -6.25
N GLU A 93 12.14 9.16 -5.84
CA GLU A 93 10.96 9.81 -5.26
C GLU A 93 9.74 9.90 -6.20
N HIS A 94 9.95 9.65 -7.52
CA HIS A 94 8.86 9.59 -8.49
C HIS A 94 8.24 8.19 -8.62
N LYS A 95 8.87 7.17 -8.03
CA LYS A 95 8.47 5.77 -8.13
C LYS A 95 8.34 5.04 -6.80
N GLN A 96 8.99 5.55 -5.76
CA GLN A 96 8.90 4.99 -4.42
C GLN A 96 8.29 6.00 -3.46
N TYR A 97 7.61 5.50 -2.45
CA TYR A 97 7.05 6.29 -1.37
C TYR A 97 7.34 5.64 -0.03
N THR A 98 7.71 6.42 0.98
CA THR A 98 8.08 5.88 2.30
C THR A 98 7.73 6.83 3.44
N PHE A 99 7.27 6.25 4.54
CA PHE A 99 6.94 6.97 5.78
C PHE A 99 6.92 6.03 6.97
N LEU A 100 6.91 6.62 8.16
CA LEU A 100 6.78 5.91 9.44
C LEU A 100 5.45 6.23 10.11
N ARG A 101 4.90 5.23 10.77
CA ARG A 101 3.78 5.39 11.71
C ARG A 101 4.14 4.73 13.03
N LYS A 102 3.84 5.40 14.16
CA LYS A 102 4.12 4.84 15.47
C LYS A 102 2.99 5.11 16.45
N HIS A 103 2.53 4.06 17.10
CA HIS A 103 1.62 4.11 18.24
C HIS A 103 2.18 3.23 19.36
N GLU A 104 2.47 3.83 20.50
CA GLU A 104 3.07 3.14 21.65
C GLU A 104 4.30 2.30 21.27
N LYS A 105 4.20 0.96 21.30
CA LYS A 105 5.27 0.03 20.94
C LYS A 105 5.23 -0.40 19.48
N GLU A 106 4.14 -0.18 18.79
CA GLU A 106 3.96 -0.53 17.39
C GLU A 106 4.64 0.51 16.49
N LEU A 107 5.59 0.06 15.70
CA LEU A 107 6.27 0.87 14.69
C LEU A 107 6.06 0.23 13.32
N LEU A 108 5.46 0.97 12.42
CA LEU A 108 5.32 0.57 11.03
C LEU A 108 6.24 1.42 10.16
N PHE A 109 7.04 0.75 9.36
CA PHE A 109 7.83 1.33 8.29
C PHE A 109 7.15 0.99 6.97
N ILE A 110 6.48 1.96 6.38
CA ILE A 110 5.73 1.78 5.15
C ILE A 110 6.63 2.18 3.97
N ILE A 111 6.81 1.26 3.04
CA ILE A 111 7.65 1.43 1.86
C ILE A 111 6.88 0.91 0.67
N VAL A 112 6.65 1.74 -0.35
CA VAL A 112 5.85 1.39 -1.53
C VAL A 112 6.68 1.57 -2.80
N ASN A 113 6.62 0.60 -3.70
CA ASN A 113 7.21 0.65 -5.03
C ASN A 113 6.11 0.70 -6.09
N PHE A 114 5.93 1.83 -6.75
CA PHE A 114 5.01 2.02 -7.89
C PHE A 114 5.64 1.65 -9.23
N ASP A 115 6.93 1.28 -9.24
CA ASP A 115 7.59 0.86 -10.48
C ASP A 115 7.09 -0.53 -10.94
N ASN A 116 7.13 -0.74 -12.24
CA ASN A 116 6.87 -2.04 -12.87
C ASN A 116 8.07 -2.99 -12.83
N GLN A 117 9.18 -2.57 -12.19
CA GLN A 117 10.38 -3.38 -11.98
C GLN A 117 10.63 -3.59 -10.48
N PRO A 118 11.21 -4.72 -10.10
CA PRO A 118 11.73 -4.89 -8.74
C PRO A 118 12.91 -3.94 -8.52
N VAL A 119 13.12 -3.52 -7.26
CA VAL A 119 14.14 -2.53 -6.92
C VAL A 119 14.75 -2.81 -5.56
N ASP A 120 16.07 -2.61 -5.45
CA ASP A 120 16.78 -2.53 -4.17
C ASP A 120 16.98 -1.07 -3.83
N ILE A 121 16.37 -0.63 -2.74
CA ILE A 121 16.38 0.77 -2.30
C ILE A 121 17.11 0.94 -0.98
N ALA A 122 17.59 2.16 -0.76
CA ALA A 122 18.23 2.57 0.49
C ALA A 122 17.51 3.81 1.04
N ILE A 123 16.96 3.69 2.24
CA ILE A 123 16.11 4.71 2.85
C ILE A 123 16.83 5.33 4.05
N ASN A 124 17.01 6.64 4.02
CA ASN A 124 17.52 7.40 5.13
C ASN A 124 16.38 7.76 6.09
N VAL A 125 16.58 7.44 7.37
CA VAL A 125 15.71 7.88 8.46
C VAL A 125 16.46 8.92 9.26
N PRO A 126 16.07 10.21 9.22
CA PRO A 126 16.81 11.28 9.85
C PRO A 126 16.70 11.23 11.39
N SER A 127 17.71 11.75 12.10
CA SER A 127 17.78 11.68 13.58
C SER A 127 16.52 12.21 14.28
N HIS A 128 15.95 13.30 13.78
CA HIS A 128 14.74 13.87 14.38
C HIS A 128 13.47 13.01 14.20
N ALA A 129 13.48 12.03 13.28
CA ALA A 129 12.39 11.03 13.21
C ALA A 129 12.43 10.12 14.44
N PHE A 130 13.65 9.74 14.88
CA PHE A 130 13.83 8.93 16.08
C PHE A 130 13.39 9.69 17.33
N ASP A 131 13.76 10.98 17.42
CA ASP A 131 13.38 11.83 18.54
C ASP A 131 11.86 12.07 18.58
N PHE A 132 11.26 12.42 17.44
CA PHE A 132 9.83 12.71 17.33
C PHE A 132 8.96 11.48 17.62
N LEU A 133 9.31 10.33 17.04
CA LEU A 133 8.57 9.08 17.21
C LEU A 133 9.05 8.26 18.42
N GLN A 134 10.09 8.71 19.14
CA GLN A 134 10.70 7.98 20.25
C GLN A 134 11.08 6.52 19.84
N ILE A 135 11.77 6.41 18.69
CA ILE A 135 12.23 5.12 18.17
C ILE A 135 13.57 4.79 18.80
N PRO A 136 13.77 3.63 19.44
CA PRO A 136 15.09 3.19 19.88
C PRO A 136 16.04 3.04 18.67
N GLN A 137 17.30 3.46 18.83
CA GLN A 137 18.32 3.25 17.80
C GLN A 137 18.92 1.86 17.96
N MET A 138 18.72 1.00 16.97
CA MET A 138 19.19 -0.38 17.02
C MET A 138 19.78 -0.80 15.68
N ASP A 139 20.92 -1.49 15.73
CA ASP A 139 21.56 -2.08 14.54
C ASP A 139 20.71 -3.17 13.89
N VAL A 140 19.89 -3.84 14.69
CA VAL A 140 19.03 -4.94 14.22
C VAL A 140 17.66 -4.83 14.85
N TYR A 141 16.65 -4.71 14.01
CA TYR A 141 15.25 -4.92 14.33
C TYR A 141 14.75 -6.19 13.65
N GLU A 142 14.14 -7.09 14.41
CA GLU A 142 13.33 -8.15 13.80
C GLU A 142 12.03 -7.52 13.31
N ALA A 143 11.88 -7.41 12.00
CA ALA A 143 10.70 -6.88 11.35
C ALA A 143 9.88 -8.02 10.73
N THR A 144 8.58 -7.81 10.65
CA THR A 144 7.67 -8.70 9.92
C THR A 144 6.97 -7.89 8.84
N ASP A 145 7.13 -8.28 7.59
CA ASP A 145 6.30 -7.75 6.51
C ASP A 145 4.85 -8.19 6.75
N ILE A 146 4.00 -7.26 7.12
CA ILE A 146 2.60 -7.54 7.49
C ILE A 146 1.75 -7.95 6.29
N LEU A 147 2.19 -7.67 5.05
CA LEU A 147 1.51 -8.10 3.84
C LEU A 147 1.82 -9.56 3.46
N THR A 148 3.04 -10.03 3.68
CA THR A 148 3.47 -11.37 3.30
C THR A 148 3.66 -12.32 4.48
N GLY A 149 3.85 -11.78 5.68
CA GLY A 149 4.23 -12.54 6.88
C GLY A 149 5.73 -12.91 6.93
N LYS A 150 6.53 -12.42 5.98
CA LYS A 150 7.97 -12.67 5.94
C LYS A 150 8.65 -11.93 7.09
N LYS A 151 9.54 -12.63 7.79
CA LYS A 151 10.39 -12.03 8.81
C LYS A 151 11.75 -11.70 8.23
N GLU A 152 12.28 -10.55 8.60
CA GLU A 152 13.62 -10.12 8.21
C GLU A 152 14.22 -9.17 9.25
N ASN A 153 15.53 -9.05 9.24
CA ASN A 153 16.24 -8.11 10.09
C ASN A 153 16.51 -6.82 9.32
N ILE A 154 16.11 -5.70 9.88
CA ILE A 154 16.40 -4.38 9.32
C ILE A 154 17.29 -3.58 10.26
N CYS A 155 18.15 -2.75 9.70
CA CYS A 155 18.95 -1.78 10.45
C CYS A 155 18.18 -0.46 10.46
N LEU A 156 17.94 0.11 11.64
CA LEU A 156 17.24 1.39 11.77
C LEU A 156 18.07 2.34 12.64
N LEU A 157 18.91 3.14 11.99
CA LEU A 157 19.85 4.09 12.59
C LEU A 157 19.84 5.41 11.84
N PRO A 158 20.02 6.57 12.51
CA PRO A 158 19.89 7.89 11.89
C PRO A 158 21.02 8.23 10.90
N TYR A 159 22.10 7.50 10.89
CA TYR A 159 23.29 7.74 10.05
C TYR A 159 23.59 6.59 9.09
N LYS A 160 22.71 5.62 9.01
CA LYS A 160 22.84 4.46 8.14
C LYS A 160 21.53 4.18 7.41
N ALA A 161 21.60 4.16 6.10
CA ALA A 161 20.41 3.86 5.30
C ALA A 161 19.90 2.44 5.56
N THR A 162 18.60 2.29 5.66
CA THR A 162 17.92 0.98 5.69
C THR A 162 17.80 0.48 4.26
N GLU A 163 18.39 -0.67 3.97
CA GLU A 163 18.33 -1.30 2.64
C GLU A 163 17.18 -2.30 2.58
N VAL A 164 16.38 -2.24 1.52
CA VAL A 164 15.20 -3.10 1.33
C VAL A 164 15.08 -3.49 -0.14
N SER A 165 14.71 -4.75 -0.38
CA SER A 165 14.37 -5.25 -1.71
C SER A 165 12.86 -5.31 -1.89
N LEU A 166 12.34 -4.63 -2.90
CA LEU A 166 10.91 -4.56 -3.20
C LEU A 166 10.61 -5.22 -4.54
N SER A 167 9.50 -5.94 -4.59
CA SER A 167 8.94 -6.42 -5.85
C SER A 167 8.34 -5.27 -6.67
N ARG A 168 8.02 -5.53 -7.93
CA ARG A 168 7.23 -4.57 -8.73
C ARG A 168 5.87 -4.35 -8.09
N HIS A 169 5.38 -3.10 -8.13
CA HIS A 169 4.05 -2.72 -7.59
C HIS A 169 3.78 -3.32 -6.20
N SER A 170 4.72 -3.14 -5.28
CA SER A 170 4.65 -3.69 -3.92
C SER A 170 4.73 -2.60 -2.85
N GLY A 171 4.31 -2.95 -1.66
CA GLY A 171 4.43 -2.15 -0.46
C GLY A 171 4.46 -3.02 0.75
#